data_7d3d5e4dd88247d964e25c75e7fe33e0
#
_entry.id   7d3d5e4dd88247d964e25c75e7fe33e0
#
_cell.length_a   1.000
_cell.length_b   1.000
_cell.length_c   1.000
_cell.angle_alpha   90.00
_cell.angle_beta   90.00
_cell.angle_gamma   90.00
#
_symmetry.space_group_name_H-M   'P 1'
#
loop_
_entity.id
_entity.type
_entity.pdbx_description
1 polymer ?
#
loop_
_entity_poly.entity_id
_entity_poly.type
_entity_poly.pdbx_seq_one_letter_code
_entity_poly.pdbx_strand_id
1 'polypeptide(L)'
;MKKSITKALAVFMSLMLVLMSAFPAMAENSSEVEAYLNSTYAKAIDPYGSLKKDDEGRYIIPLSKTSVSLKKDTSSKLYTSSWSSSDDTYAKVTNSSYSASAKITHPSYNEGAKVVTLTLKILDKTDGKTVLGTRDYVLYIETKLATYSLDVTAKNEKGEIIDNAKVSVFDSRNIEQNPSSLSANTEYTLTVSALGYVRDVRKITLTQNTKLDVILKEGATVDFTVKLATGAKTDYATLKVTSANGSQTYSPIEDEYGYETSQFELTPGEYKYYATYQSGSQTAAGTFTVAEGTKSLNITVNLKYTEYKVKFDVTPENAKITLKKNGSSGAYGDEILPDENGYYTVVYGQYRYTAQAEGFITVSKTFNATDTSLKNNNYVITVKLDSLYDSLLNKADDYLFA
;
A
#
# COMPACT_ATOMS: atom_id res chain seq x y z
N MET A 1 42.09 27.31 -10.08
CA MET A 1 40.68 27.34 -9.76
C MET A 1 40.08 28.72 -9.40
N LYS A 2 40.79 29.67 -8.76
CA LYS A 2 40.26 31.02 -8.43
C LYS A 2 39.92 31.92 -9.62
N LYS A 3 40.62 31.81 -10.75
CA LYS A 3 40.41 32.69 -11.95
C LYS A 3 39.17 32.33 -12.79
N SER A 4 38.62 31.11 -12.67
CA SER A 4 37.42 30.67 -13.40
C SER A 4 36.11 31.14 -12.75
N ILE A 5 36.09 31.23 -11.41
CA ILE A 5 34.92 31.66 -10.63
C ILE A 5 34.67 33.18 -10.83
N THR A 6 35.73 33.99 -10.91
CA THR A 6 35.61 35.44 -11.09
C THR A 6 35.05 35.81 -12.47
N LYS A 7 35.36 35.03 -13.53
CA LYS A 7 34.80 35.27 -14.88
C LYS A 7 33.32 34.86 -14.96
N ALA A 8 32.92 33.78 -14.31
CA ALA A 8 31.51 33.36 -14.25
C ALA A 8 30.66 34.37 -13.48
N LEU A 9 31.18 34.93 -12.36
CA LEU A 9 30.47 35.93 -11.57
C LEU A 9 30.34 37.28 -12.33
N ALA A 10 31.38 37.69 -13.09
CA ALA A 10 31.33 38.91 -13.90
C ALA A 10 30.34 38.80 -15.08
N VAL A 11 30.22 37.63 -15.70
CA VAL A 11 29.21 37.39 -16.76
C VAL A 11 27.79 37.35 -16.16
N PHE A 12 27.64 36.80 -14.98
CA PHE A 12 26.33 36.80 -14.30
C PHE A 12 25.87 38.18 -13.85
N MET A 13 26.80 39.01 -13.33
CA MET A 13 26.51 40.40 -12.98
C MET A 13 26.26 41.30 -14.20
N SER A 14 26.95 41.09 -15.33
CA SER A 14 26.68 41.86 -16.56
C SER A 14 25.37 41.47 -17.22
N LEU A 15 24.95 40.20 -17.12
CA LEU A 15 23.64 39.73 -17.60
C LEU A 15 22.50 40.29 -16.72
N MET A 16 22.71 40.41 -15.41
CA MET A 16 21.75 41.07 -14.51
C MET A 16 21.60 42.57 -14.80
N LEU A 17 22.70 43.25 -15.13
CA LEU A 17 22.67 44.68 -15.43
C LEU A 17 21.99 44.98 -16.78
N VAL A 18 22.14 44.10 -17.77
CA VAL A 18 21.46 44.22 -19.07
C VAL A 18 19.96 43.92 -18.96
N LEU A 19 19.57 43.02 -18.06
CA LEU A 19 18.15 42.75 -17.76
C LEU A 19 17.47 43.91 -17.04
N MET A 20 18.20 44.72 -16.23
CA MET A 20 17.65 45.90 -15.59
C MET A 20 17.44 47.11 -16.49
N SER A 21 18.12 47.17 -17.66
CA SER A 21 18.02 48.32 -18.60
C SER A 21 16.94 48.16 -19.68
N ALA A 22 16.26 47.02 -19.75
CA ALA A 22 15.26 46.74 -20.78
C ALA A 22 13.79 46.82 -20.30
N PHE A 23 13.55 47.16 -19.02
CA PHE A 23 12.21 47.43 -18.58
C PHE A 23 11.88 48.93 -18.77
N PRO A 24 10.82 49.25 -19.55
CA PRO A 24 10.33 50.62 -19.52
C PRO A 24 9.95 50.94 -18.07
N ALA A 25 10.37 52.12 -17.59
CA ALA A 25 10.00 52.60 -16.25
C ALA A 25 8.51 52.47 -16.12
N MET A 26 8.04 51.49 -15.30
CA MET A 26 6.62 51.35 -15.02
C MET A 26 6.19 52.60 -14.28
N ALA A 27 5.14 53.24 -14.76
CA ALA A 27 4.51 54.36 -14.03
C ALA A 27 4.14 53.84 -12.64
N GLU A 28 4.54 54.56 -11.58
CA GLU A 28 4.10 54.21 -10.22
C GLU A 28 2.56 54.20 -10.18
N ASN A 29 2.00 53.10 -9.61
CA ASN A 29 0.57 53.01 -9.43
C ASN A 29 0.07 54.15 -8.52
N SER A 30 -1.07 54.68 -8.82
CA SER A 30 -1.69 55.62 -7.87
C SER A 30 -1.97 54.94 -6.50
N SER A 31 -1.97 55.66 -5.42
CA SER A 31 -2.24 55.10 -4.06
C SER A 31 -3.56 54.32 -3.99
N GLU A 32 -4.58 54.73 -4.75
CA GLU A 32 -5.87 54.04 -4.82
C GLU A 32 -5.79 52.72 -5.57
N VAL A 33 -5.08 52.65 -6.69
CA VAL A 33 -4.86 51.45 -7.44
C VAL A 33 -3.98 50.46 -6.66
N GLU A 34 -2.97 50.97 -5.96
CA GLU A 34 -2.13 50.11 -5.11
C GLU A 34 -2.94 49.52 -3.93
N ALA A 35 -3.80 50.29 -3.28
CA ALA A 35 -4.71 49.80 -2.26
C ALA A 35 -5.69 48.75 -2.79
N TYR A 36 -6.20 48.91 -4.03
CA TYR A 36 -7.03 47.96 -4.71
C TYR A 36 -6.27 46.67 -5.04
N LEU A 37 -5.07 46.78 -5.54
CA LEU A 37 -4.19 45.61 -5.80
C LEU A 37 -3.91 44.83 -4.51
N ASN A 38 -3.61 45.49 -3.42
CA ASN A 38 -3.30 44.85 -2.14
C ASN A 38 -4.51 44.17 -1.50
N SER A 39 -5.70 44.74 -1.62
CA SER A 39 -6.93 44.16 -1.05
C SER A 39 -7.53 43.09 -1.94
N THR A 40 -7.69 43.34 -3.23
CA THR A 40 -8.41 42.45 -4.16
C THR A 40 -7.52 41.34 -4.68
N TYR A 41 -6.25 41.62 -4.94
CA TYR A 41 -5.32 40.68 -5.57
C TYR A 41 -4.23 40.16 -4.62
N ALA A 42 -4.45 40.16 -3.32
CA ALA A 42 -3.56 39.59 -2.31
C ALA A 42 -3.23 38.09 -2.60
N LYS A 43 -4.21 37.34 -3.11
CA LYS A 43 -4.06 35.98 -3.63
C LYS A 43 -4.44 35.96 -5.11
N ALA A 44 -3.58 36.52 -5.96
CA ALA A 44 -3.85 36.67 -7.39
C ALA A 44 -3.59 35.41 -8.21
N ILE A 45 -2.59 34.62 -7.82
CA ILE A 45 -2.19 33.38 -8.45
C ILE A 45 -2.75 32.22 -7.65
N ASP A 46 -3.43 31.29 -8.33
CA ASP A 46 -4.05 30.08 -7.77
C ASP A 46 -4.90 30.39 -6.50
N PRO A 47 -5.88 31.30 -6.58
CA PRO A 47 -6.57 31.89 -5.41
C PRO A 47 -7.26 30.86 -4.53
N TYR A 48 -7.59 29.69 -5.07
CA TYR A 48 -8.25 28.57 -4.37
C TYR A 48 -7.30 27.40 -4.12
N GLY A 49 -6.04 27.50 -4.54
CA GLY A 49 -5.04 26.46 -4.41
C GLY A 49 -4.00 26.78 -3.34
N SER A 50 -2.94 25.96 -3.32
CA SER A 50 -1.89 26.00 -2.31
C SER A 50 -0.49 26.03 -2.92
N LEU A 51 -0.29 26.75 -4.04
CA LEU A 51 1.03 26.91 -4.64
C LEU A 51 2.01 27.52 -3.62
N LYS A 52 3.16 26.86 -3.46
CA LYS A 52 4.24 27.34 -2.60
C LYS A 52 5.05 28.40 -3.34
N LYS A 53 5.74 29.22 -2.57
CA LYS A 53 6.77 30.13 -3.09
C LYS A 53 8.13 29.63 -2.65
N ASP A 54 9.14 29.88 -3.48
CA ASP A 54 10.54 29.69 -3.12
C ASP A 54 11.08 30.89 -2.31
N ASP A 55 12.36 30.85 -1.95
CA ASP A 55 13.04 31.88 -1.18
C ASP A 55 13.16 33.22 -1.95
N GLU A 56 13.00 33.20 -3.28
CA GLU A 56 12.98 34.37 -4.15
C GLU A 56 11.56 34.94 -4.35
N GLY A 57 10.54 34.32 -3.71
CA GLY A 57 9.13 34.74 -3.76
C GLY A 57 8.40 34.31 -5.04
N ARG A 58 9.00 33.47 -5.88
CA ARG A 58 8.39 32.93 -7.12
C ARG A 58 7.43 31.78 -6.77
N TYR A 59 6.30 31.72 -7.46
CA TYR A 59 5.37 30.61 -7.33
C TYR A 59 5.93 29.36 -8.01
N ILE A 60 6.18 28.29 -7.25
CA ILE A 60 6.65 27.02 -7.78
C ILE A 60 5.47 26.31 -8.46
N ILE A 61 5.62 26.00 -9.75
CA ILE A 61 4.65 25.27 -10.54
C ILE A 61 5.16 23.83 -10.69
N PRO A 62 4.62 22.89 -9.90
CA PRO A 62 5.07 21.49 -9.92
C PRO A 62 4.59 20.78 -11.19
N LEU A 63 5.26 19.70 -11.57
CA LEU A 63 4.97 18.90 -12.77
C LEU A 63 3.49 18.44 -12.88
N SER A 64 2.84 18.25 -11.74
CA SER A 64 1.42 17.86 -11.68
C SER A 64 0.44 18.97 -12.07
N LYS A 65 0.90 20.24 -12.18
CA LYS A 65 0.05 21.38 -12.43
C LYS A 65 0.16 21.82 -13.90
N THR A 66 -0.87 21.56 -14.67
CA THR A 66 -0.94 21.92 -16.12
C THR A 66 -1.72 23.21 -16.38
N SER A 67 -2.31 23.79 -15.35
CA SER A 67 -2.95 25.10 -15.43
C SER A 67 -2.99 25.78 -14.07
N VAL A 68 -3.03 27.12 -14.08
CA VAL A 68 -3.10 27.96 -12.89
C VAL A 68 -4.26 28.93 -13.06
N SER A 69 -5.17 28.99 -12.07
CA SER A 69 -6.22 29.98 -12.04
C SER A 69 -5.64 31.36 -11.67
N LEU A 70 -6.09 32.40 -12.34
CA LEU A 70 -5.70 33.77 -12.10
C LEU A 70 -6.90 34.56 -11.57
N LYS A 71 -6.69 35.34 -10.53
CA LYS A 71 -7.79 36.13 -9.95
C LYS A 71 -8.30 37.14 -10.97
N LYS A 72 -9.61 37.20 -11.13
CA LYS A 72 -10.31 38.25 -11.86
C LYS A 72 -11.42 38.82 -11.01
N ASP A 73 -11.39 40.14 -10.81
CA ASP A 73 -12.48 40.83 -10.12
C ASP A 73 -13.51 41.34 -11.15
N THR A 74 -14.73 40.90 -10.99
CA THR A 74 -15.89 41.31 -11.82
C THR A 74 -16.80 42.24 -11.10
N SER A 75 -16.60 42.47 -9.81
CA SER A 75 -17.48 43.22 -8.92
C SER A 75 -17.17 44.73 -8.90
N SER A 76 -15.93 45.13 -9.18
CA SER A 76 -15.55 46.54 -9.21
C SER A 76 -16.36 47.34 -10.21
N LYS A 77 -16.79 48.55 -9.81
CA LYS A 77 -17.46 49.49 -10.70
C LYS A 77 -16.49 50.41 -11.46
N LEU A 78 -15.25 50.55 -10.97
CA LEU A 78 -14.27 51.47 -11.48
C LEU A 78 -13.21 50.76 -12.32
N TYR A 79 -12.87 49.50 -11.99
CA TYR A 79 -11.74 48.80 -12.53
C TYR A 79 -12.16 47.51 -13.26
N THR A 80 -11.42 47.17 -14.28
CA THR A 80 -11.37 45.82 -14.85
C THR A 80 -9.94 45.36 -14.87
N SER A 81 -9.68 44.07 -15.19
CA SER A 81 -8.34 43.51 -15.17
C SER A 81 -8.05 42.67 -16.40
N SER A 82 -6.79 42.62 -16.77
CA SER A 82 -6.26 41.74 -17.81
C SER A 82 -4.93 41.18 -17.39
N TRP A 83 -4.66 39.97 -17.80
CA TRP A 83 -3.42 39.28 -17.54
C TRP A 83 -2.65 39.07 -18.84
N SER A 84 -1.34 39.14 -18.76
CA SER A 84 -0.42 38.79 -19.87
C SER A 84 0.75 37.96 -19.35
N SER A 85 1.39 37.22 -20.20
CA SER A 85 2.58 36.42 -19.93
C SER A 85 3.78 36.97 -20.63
N SER A 86 4.95 36.86 -20.01
CA SER A 86 6.23 37.15 -20.68
C SER A 86 6.64 36.05 -21.65
N ASP A 87 6.09 34.85 -21.51
CA ASP A 87 6.38 33.71 -22.39
C ASP A 87 5.16 32.78 -22.51
N ASP A 88 4.42 32.92 -23.59
CA ASP A 88 3.21 32.13 -23.90
C ASP A 88 3.54 30.68 -24.25
N THR A 89 4.80 30.32 -24.48
CA THR A 89 5.23 28.93 -24.71
C THR A 89 5.04 28.09 -23.45
N TYR A 90 5.40 28.66 -22.30
CA TYR A 90 5.40 27.95 -21.03
C TYR A 90 4.23 28.33 -20.13
N ALA A 91 3.67 29.55 -20.24
CA ALA A 91 2.52 30.00 -19.49
C ALA A 91 1.57 30.81 -20.37
N LYS A 92 0.73 30.16 -21.14
CA LYS A 92 -0.24 30.80 -22.03
C LYS A 92 -1.45 31.30 -21.27
N VAL A 93 -1.61 32.63 -21.22
CA VAL A 93 -2.71 33.28 -20.54
C VAL A 93 -3.97 33.32 -21.43
N THR A 94 -5.10 33.02 -20.81
CA THR A 94 -6.44 33.20 -21.39
C THR A 94 -7.25 34.12 -20.47
N ASN A 95 -7.76 35.21 -21.03
CA ASN A 95 -8.66 36.14 -20.34
C ASN A 95 -10.07 36.00 -20.93
N SER A 96 -11.07 35.92 -20.06
CA SER A 96 -12.49 36.09 -20.42
C SER A 96 -13.11 37.21 -19.63
N SER A 97 -14.38 37.51 -19.84
CA SER A 97 -15.12 38.52 -19.07
C SER A 97 -15.19 38.18 -17.59
N TYR A 98 -15.18 36.90 -17.23
CA TYR A 98 -15.46 36.44 -15.87
C TYR A 98 -14.31 35.67 -15.23
N SER A 99 -13.33 35.23 -16.00
CA SER A 99 -12.24 34.40 -15.49
C SER A 99 -10.93 34.68 -16.23
N ALA A 100 -9.82 34.32 -15.59
CA ALA A 100 -8.52 34.25 -16.22
C ALA A 100 -7.77 32.99 -15.74
N SER A 101 -6.97 32.42 -16.63
CA SER A 101 -6.12 31.27 -16.33
C SER A 101 -4.84 31.29 -17.16
N ALA A 102 -3.81 30.61 -16.68
CA ALA A 102 -2.61 30.33 -17.45
C ALA A 102 -2.51 28.82 -17.67
N LYS A 103 -2.48 28.38 -18.94
CA LYS A 103 -2.14 27.00 -19.30
C LYS A 103 -0.63 26.87 -19.18
N ILE A 104 -0.19 25.86 -18.43
CA ILE A 104 1.24 25.63 -18.17
C ILE A 104 1.75 24.52 -19.08
N THR A 105 2.88 24.77 -19.71
CA THR A 105 3.66 23.78 -20.47
C THR A 105 4.99 23.63 -19.75
N HIS A 106 5.23 22.46 -19.18
CA HIS A 106 6.51 22.17 -18.53
C HIS A 106 7.60 21.98 -19.59
N PRO A 107 8.76 22.65 -19.45
CA PRO A 107 9.88 22.49 -20.36
C PRO A 107 10.42 21.06 -20.30
N SER A 108 11.09 20.61 -21.35
CA SER A 108 11.86 19.39 -21.37
C SER A 108 13.07 19.48 -20.43
N TYR A 109 13.63 18.35 -20.02
CA TYR A 109 14.81 18.32 -19.17
C TYR A 109 15.98 19.15 -19.73
N ASN A 110 16.21 19.05 -21.03
CA ASN A 110 17.34 19.77 -21.70
C ASN A 110 17.13 21.27 -21.74
N GLU A 111 15.90 21.77 -21.64
CA GLU A 111 15.60 23.20 -21.63
C GLU A 111 15.75 23.82 -20.23
N GLY A 112 15.80 22.97 -19.19
CA GLY A 112 15.83 23.40 -17.79
C GLY A 112 14.53 24.09 -17.35
N ALA A 113 14.40 24.34 -16.06
CA ALA A 113 13.24 25.04 -15.50
C ALA A 113 13.13 26.45 -16.08
N LYS A 114 11.91 26.98 -16.19
CA LYS A 114 11.64 28.32 -16.76
C LYS A 114 11.10 29.26 -15.71
N VAL A 115 11.53 30.49 -15.82
CA VAL A 115 11.00 31.62 -15.04
C VAL A 115 10.12 32.44 -15.98
N VAL A 116 8.83 32.54 -15.68
CA VAL A 116 7.87 33.29 -16.50
C VAL A 116 7.17 34.32 -15.61
N THR A 117 7.10 35.54 -16.08
CA THR A 117 6.39 36.64 -15.40
C THR A 117 4.97 36.75 -15.95
N LEU A 118 3.99 36.68 -15.07
CA LEU A 118 2.60 37.01 -15.35
C LEU A 118 2.35 38.47 -14.88
N THR A 119 1.95 39.33 -15.78
CA THR A 119 1.64 40.74 -15.48
C THR A 119 0.12 40.93 -15.40
N LEU A 120 -0.35 41.32 -14.23
CA LEU A 120 -1.70 41.83 -14.02
C LEU A 120 -1.75 43.31 -14.38
N LYS A 121 -2.68 43.67 -15.26
CA LYS A 121 -3.00 45.06 -15.59
C LYS A 121 -4.36 45.44 -15.03
N ILE A 122 -4.43 46.52 -14.27
CA ILE A 122 -5.68 47.13 -13.83
C ILE A 122 -6.03 48.22 -14.87
N LEU A 123 -7.18 48.09 -15.46
CA LEU A 123 -7.68 48.95 -16.53
C LEU A 123 -8.85 49.78 -16.05
N ASP A 124 -9.01 51.01 -16.57
CA ASP A 124 -10.23 51.78 -16.42
C ASP A 124 -11.41 50.98 -17.01
N LYS A 125 -12.47 50.85 -16.24
CA LYS A 125 -13.65 50.10 -16.65
C LYS A 125 -14.47 50.83 -17.71
N THR A 126 -14.33 52.13 -17.82
CA THR A 126 -15.06 52.98 -18.75
C THR A 126 -14.67 52.69 -20.20
N ASP A 127 -13.39 52.53 -20.45
CA ASP A 127 -12.88 52.31 -21.79
C ASP A 127 -12.27 50.90 -22.00
N GLY A 128 -11.97 50.21 -20.87
CA GLY A 128 -11.39 48.88 -20.86
C GLY A 128 -9.96 48.82 -21.45
N LYS A 129 -9.31 49.93 -21.63
CA LYS A 129 -8.00 50.07 -22.35
C LYS A 129 -6.96 50.82 -21.55
N THR A 130 -7.34 51.94 -20.91
CA THR A 130 -6.40 52.76 -20.13
C THR A 130 -5.84 51.97 -18.96
N VAL A 131 -4.51 51.74 -18.94
CA VAL A 131 -3.82 51.07 -17.85
C VAL A 131 -3.62 52.00 -16.69
N LEU A 132 -4.19 51.70 -15.57
CA LEU A 132 -4.14 52.49 -14.32
C LEU A 132 -3.03 52.00 -13.39
N GLY A 133 -2.64 50.73 -13.52
CA GLY A 133 -1.60 50.13 -12.73
C GLY A 133 -1.28 48.70 -13.16
N THR A 134 -0.13 48.22 -12.72
CA THR A 134 0.35 46.87 -13.03
C THR A 134 0.98 46.21 -11.83
N ARG A 135 0.95 44.86 -11.80
CA ARG A 135 1.69 44.06 -10.82
C ARG A 135 2.17 42.76 -11.45
N ASP A 136 3.44 42.45 -11.22
CA ASP A 136 4.08 41.25 -11.72
C ASP A 136 4.05 40.12 -10.68
N TYR A 137 3.89 38.89 -11.18
CA TYR A 137 3.93 37.66 -10.43
C TYR A 137 4.84 36.67 -11.16
N VAL A 138 5.86 36.20 -10.48
CA VAL A 138 6.88 35.35 -11.09
C VAL A 138 6.54 33.90 -10.83
N LEU A 139 6.50 33.10 -11.89
CA LEU A 139 6.33 31.64 -11.84
C LEU A 139 7.68 30.95 -12.06
N TYR A 140 8.00 29.98 -11.26
CA TYR A 140 9.08 29.03 -11.49
C TYR A 140 8.45 27.71 -11.95
N ILE A 141 8.57 27.42 -13.26
CA ILE A 141 7.97 26.23 -13.89
C ILE A 141 9.00 25.12 -13.88
N GLU A 142 8.73 24.05 -13.12
CA GLU A 142 9.61 22.89 -13.04
C GLU A 142 9.75 22.20 -14.39
N THR A 143 10.94 21.69 -14.67
CA THR A 143 11.25 20.93 -15.88
C THR A 143 10.75 19.49 -15.75
N LYS A 144 10.32 18.89 -16.85
CA LYS A 144 10.11 17.44 -16.93
C LYS A 144 11.42 16.73 -16.60
N LEU A 145 11.31 15.60 -15.91
CA LEU A 145 12.48 14.74 -15.69
C LEU A 145 13.01 14.22 -17.03
N ALA A 146 14.32 14.03 -17.13
CA ALA A 146 14.89 13.27 -18.22
C ALA A 146 14.28 11.87 -18.24
N THR A 147 14.16 11.27 -19.41
CA THR A 147 13.76 9.88 -19.56
C THR A 147 14.89 9.07 -20.17
N TYR A 148 15.02 7.84 -19.71
CA TYR A 148 16.04 6.89 -20.19
C TYR A 148 15.39 5.57 -20.57
N SER A 149 16.02 4.85 -21.51
CA SER A 149 15.61 3.52 -21.90
C SER A 149 16.31 2.46 -21.04
N LEU A 150 15.56 1.42 -20.71
CA LEU A 150 16.05 0.19 -20.12
C LEU A 150 15.90 -0.93 -21.16
N ASP A 151 17.02 -1.54 -21.55
CA ASP A 151 17.08 -2.70 -22.43
C ASP A 151 17.50 -3.91 -21.59
N VAL A 152 16.62 -4.88 -21.44
CA VAL A 152 16.85 -6.05 -20.55
C VAL A 152 16.99 -7.31 -21.39
N THR A 153 18.08 -8.03 -21.18
CA THR A 153 18.30 -9.37 -21.76
C THR A 153 18.24 -10.42 -20.65
N ALA A 154 17.27 -11.31 -20.70
CA ALA A 154 17.19 -12.44 -19.80
C ALA A 154 18.10 -13.57 -20.28
N LYS A 155 18.89 -14.16 -19.38
CA LYS A 155 19.81 -15.27 -19.64
C LYS A 155 19.61 -16.36 -18.58
N ASN A 156 19.89 -17.61 -18.93
CA ASN A 156 20.01 -18.68 -17.95
C ASN A 156 21.41 -18.68 -17.29
N GLU A 157 21.63 -19.56 -16.32
CA GLU A 157 22.90 -19.66 -15.59
C GLU A 157 24.09 -20.10 -16.49
N LYS A 158 23.82 -20.60 -17.69
CA LYS A 158 24.82 -20.92 -18.71
C LYS A 158 25.16 -19.75 -19.64
N GLY A 159 24.43 -18.60 -19.47
CA GLY A 159 24.60 -17.42 -20.30
C GLY A 159 23.80 -17.43 -21.61
N GLU A 160 22.98 -18.46 -21.84
CA GLU A 160 22.12 -18.57 -23.03
C GLU A 160 20.90 -17.60 -22.87
N ILE A 161 20.52 -16.97 -23.98
CA ILE A 161 19.38 -16.01 -24.00
C ILE A 161 18.06 -16.77 -23.86
N ILE A 162 17.16 -16.22 -23.08
CA ILE A 162 15.79 -16.70 -22.89
C ILE A 162 14.86 -15.82 -23.71
N ASP A 163 14.58 -16.20 -24.96
CA ASP A 163 13.88 -15.37 -25.96
C ASP A 163 12.43 -15.00 -25.57
N ASN A 164 11.77 -15.80 -24.75
CA ASN A 164 10.37 -15.62 -24.35
C ASN A 164 10.22 -15.07 -22.92
N ALA A 165 11.27 -14.45 -22.39
CA ALA A 165 11.19 -13.78 -21.10
C ALA A 165 10.31 -12.53 -21.18
N LYS A 166 9.41 -12.41 -20.22
CA LYS A 166 8.59 -11.20 -20.02
C LYS A 166 9.35 -10.24 -19.11
N VAL A 167 9.48 -8.98 -19.58
CA VAL A 167 10.05 -7.86 -18.80
C VAL A 167 8.94 -6.88 -18.50
N SER A 168 8.71 -6.59 -17.24
CA SER A 168 7.74 -5.59 -16.78
C SER A 168 8.41 -4.64 -15.79
N VAL A 169 8.07 -3.35 -15.89
CA VAL A 169 8.60 -2.28 -15.02
C VAL A 169 7.41 -1.56 -14.39
N PHE A 170 7.40 -1.47 -13.07
CA PHE A 170 6.30 -0.84 -12.33
C PHE A 170 6.79 0.37 -11.53
N ASP A 171 5.94 1.42 -11.45
CA ASP A 171 6.17 2.56 -10.56
C ASP A 171 5.79 2.23 -9.10
N SER A 172 5.97 3.19 -8.19
CA SER A 172 5.63 3.03 -6.76
C SER A 172 4.14 2.80 -6.47
N ARG A 173 3.26 2.99 -7.46
CA ARG A 173 1.81 2.76 -7.38
C ARG A 173 1.41 1.45 -8.05
N ASN A 174 2.38 0.60 -8.39
CA ASN A 174 2.20 -0.66 -9.12
C ASN A 174 1.58 -0.49 -10.53
N ILE A 175 1.85 0.66 -11.18
CA ILE A 175 1.40 0.90 -12.56
C ILE A 175 2.54 0.56 -13.50
N GLU A 176 2.27 -0.32 -14.50
CA GLU A 176 3.27 -0.72 -15.50
C GLU A 176 3.71 0.47 -16.36
N GLN A 177 5.01 0.63 -16.53
CA GLN A 177 5.68 1.71 -17.24
C GLN A 177 6.36 1.18 -18.50
N ASN A 178 6.48 2.05 -19.51
CA ASN A 178 7.19 1.69 -20.73
C ASN A 178 8.72 1.72 -20.49
N PRO A 179 9.42 0.58 -20.63
CA PRO A 179 10.87 0.51 -20.41
C PRO A 179 11.69 1.43 -21.32
N SER A 180 11.15 1.83 -22.47
CA SER A 180 11.85 2.73 -23.41
C SER A 180 11.85 4.20 -22.97
N SER A 181 11.11 4.57 -21.90
CA SER A 181 10.97 5.96 -21.47
C SER A 181 10.68 6.07 -19.97
N LEU A 182 11.64 5.70 -19.14
CA LEU A 182 11.55 5.76 -17.67
C LEU A 182 12.13 7.09 -17.17
N SER A 183 11.45 7.74 -16.24
CA SER A 183 11.91 9.01 -15.66
C SER A 183 13.22 8.84 -14.90
N ALA A 184 14.15 9.76 -15.11
CA ALA A 184 15.44 9.79 -14.42
C ALA A 184 15.26 9.88 -12.89
N ASN A 185 16.19 9.26 -12.16
CA ASN A 185 16.26 9.31 -10.69
C ASN A 185 14.95 8.86 -9.98
N THR A 186 14.11 8.09 -10.67
CA THR A 186 12.88 7.52 -10.13
C THR A 186 13.11 6.04 -9.89
N GLU A 187 12.70 5.55 -8.72
CA GLU A 187 12.77 4.13 -8.39
C GLU A 187 11.61 3.37 -9.05
N TYR A 188 11.94 2.27 -9.72
CA TYR A 188 11.01 1.34 -10.34
C TYR A 188 11.25 -0.07 -9.83
N THR A 189 10.21 -0.90 -9.89
CA THR A 189 10.33 -2.35 -9.69
C THR A 189 10.44 -3.00 -11.07
N LEU A 190 11.59 -3.62 -11.36
CA LEU A 190 11.79 -4.47 -12.53
C LEU A 190 11.41 -5.89 -12.18
N THR A 191 10.58 -6.53 -13.00
CA THR A 191 10.27 -7.96 -12.93
C THR A 191 10.64 -8.60 -14.24
N VAL A 192 11.45 -9.66 -14.17
CA VAL A 192 11.83 -10.49 -15.35
C VAL A 192 11.42 -11.92 -15.07
N SER A 193 10.57 -12.52 -15.90
CA SER A 193 10.01 -13.85 -15.69
C SER A 193 10.01 -14.67 -16.99
N ALA A 194 10.17 -15.97 -16.89
CA ALA A 194 10.02 -16.91 -18.00
C ALA A 194 9.54 -18.27 -17.48
N LEU A 195 8.79 -19.00 -18.31
CA LEU A 195 8.30 -20.31 -17.95
C LEU A 195 9.48 -21.29 -17.75
N GLY A 196 9.52 -21.94 -16.60
CA GLY A 196 10.61 -22.86 -16.21
C GLY A 196 11.77 -22.15 -15.49
N TYR A 197 11.56 -20.90 -15.08
CA TYR A 197 12.55 -20.12 -14.33
C TYR A 197 11.89 -19.41 -13.15
N VAL A 198 12.66 -19.18 -12.10
CA VAL A 198 12.26 -18.32 -10.99
C VAL A 198 12.39 -16.88 -11.43
N ARG A 199 11.33 -16.09 -11.25
CA ARG A 199 11.35 -14.65 -11.61
C ARG A 199 12.41 -13.90 -10.82
N ASP A 200 12.99 -12.90 -11.44
CA ASP A 200 13.81 -11.90 -10.79
C ASP A 200 12.99 -10.64 -10.54
N VAL A 201 12.98 -10.16 -9.30
CA VAL A 201 12.32 -8.93 -8.92
C VAL A 201 13.32 -8.04 -8.19
N ARG A 202 13.57 -6.86 -8.73
CA ARG A 202 14.54 -5.91 -8.16
C ARG A 202 14.12 -4.46 -8.33
N LYS A 203 14.64 -3.60 -7.45
CA LYS A 203 14.52 -2.15 -7.59
C LYS A 203 15.59 -1.63 -8.52
N ILE A 204 15.23 -0.70 -9.39
CA ILE A 204 16.13 -0.04 -10.32
C ILE A 204 15.89 1.48 -10.33
N THR A 205 16.93 2.23 -10.57
CA THR A 205 16.87 3.68 -10.79
C THR A 205 17.80 4.04 -11.95
N LEU A 206 17.28 4.76 -12.95
CA LEU A 206 18.07 5.09 -14.13
C LEU A 206 18.63 6.51 -14.06
N THR A 207 19.92 6.66 -14.41
CA THR A 207 20.61 7.94 -14.59
C THR A 207 21.09 8.14 -16.03
N GLN A 208 20.95 7.10 -16.86
CA GLN A 208 21.28 7.06 -18.29
C GLN A 208 20.56 5.88 -18.95
N ASN A 209 20.62 5.81 -20.30
CA ASN A 209 20.17 4.63 -21.03
C ASN A 209 20.96 3.41 -20.57
N THR A 210 20.27 2.35 -20.14
CA THR A 210 20.86 1.22 -19.45
C THR A 210 20.56 -0.09 -20.20
N LYS A 211 21.58 -0.90 -20.39
CA LYS A 211 21.45 -2.30 -20.80
C LYS A 211 21.72 -3.19 -19.58
N LEU A 212 20.84 -4.14 -19.32
CA LEU A 212 20.90 -5.00 -18.15
C LEU A 212 20.74 -6.47 -18.54
N ASP A 213 21.74 -7.26 -18.23
CA ASP A 213 21.63 -8.72 -18.29
C ASP A 213 21.06 -9.24 -16.97
N VAL A 214 19.98 -10.00 -17.02
CA VAL A 214 19.34 -10.63 -15.88
C VAL A 214 19.48 -12.14 -15.99
N ILE A 215 20.12 -12.76 -15.02
CA ILE A 215 20.29 -14.21 -14.96
C ILE A 215 19.14 -14.82 -14.18
N LEU A 216 18.30 -15.61 -14.85
CA LEU A 216 17.22 -16.36 -14.22
C LEU A 216 17.69 -17.76 -13.87
N LYS A 217 17.35 -18.24 -12.68
CA LYS A 217 17.60 -19.61 -12.22
C LYS A 217 16.49 -20.53 -12.71
N GLU A 218 16.84 -21.75 -13.12
CA GLU A 218 15.83 -22.76 -13.42
C GLU A 218 14.91 -22.99 -12.22
N GLY A 219 13.63 -23.19 -12.48
CA GLY A 219 12.63 -23.42 -11.45
C GLY A 219 11.26 -23.75 -12.02
N ALA A 220 10.35 -24.13 -11.14
CA ALA A 220 8.96 -24.47 -11.47
C ALA A 220 7.98 -23.50 -10.83
N THR A 221 6.88 -23.24 -11.52
CA THR A 221 5.67 -22.71 -10.89
C THR A 221 4.96 -23.85 -10.15
N VAL A 222 4.91 -23.78 -8.83
CA VAL A 222 4.21 -24.74 -7.97
C VAL A 222 2.87 -24.15 -7.56
N ASP A 223 1.79 -24.81 -7.99
CA ASP A 223 0.42 -24.39 -7.72
C ASP A 223 -0.22 -25.29 -6.65
N PHE A 224 -0.74 -24.68 -5.57
CA PHE A 224 -1.36 -25.40 -4.49
C PHE A 224 -2.89 -25.29 -4.58
N THR A 225 -3.55 -26.43 -4.66
CA THR A 225 -5.00 -26.53 -4.46
C THR A 225 -5.30 -26.95 -3.03
N VAL A 226 -5.80 -26.04 -2.20
CA VAL A 226 -6.13 -26.34 -0.81
C VAL A 226 -7.59 -26.78 -0.71
N LYS A 227 -7.84 -27.90 -0.02
CA LYS A 227 -9.17 -28.43 0.28
C LYS A 227 -9.41 -28.51 1.78
N LEU A 228 -10.56 -28.05 2.21
CA LEU A 228 -11.04 -28.20 3.59
C LEU A 228 -11.22 -29.68 3.95
N ALA A 229 -11.33 -29.99 5.24
CA ALA A 229 -11.65 -31.33 5.72
C ALA A 229 -12.98 -31.89 5.17
N THR A 230 -13.88 -31.03 4.69
CA THR A 230 -15.11 -31.38 3.97
C THR A 230 -14.89 -31.77 2.51
N GLY A 231 -13.68 -31.58 1.96
CA GLY A 231 -13.35 -31.79 0.56
C GLY A 231 -13.58 -30.56 -0.34
N ALA A 232 -14.22 -29.51 0.13
CA ALA A 232 -14.43 -28.28 -0.63
C ALA A 232 -13.12 -27.52 -0.84
N LYS A 233 -12.89 -26.95 -2.03
CA LYS A 233 -11.77 -26.04 -2.27
C LYS A 233 -11.92 -24.75 -1.48
N THR A 234 -10.79 -24.15 -1.11
CA THR A 234 -10.76 -22.84 -0.45
C THR A 234 -9.54 -22.06 -0.89
N ASP A 235 -9.74 -20.75 -1.13
CA ASP A 235 -8.68 -19.78 -1.42
C ASP A 235 -8.33 -18.93 -0.16
N TYR A 236 -8.99 -19.22 0.97
CA TYR A 236 -8.80 -18.49 2.23
C TYR A 236 -7.85 -19.19 3.21
N ALA A 237 -7.16 -20.25 2.79
CA ALA A 237 -6.15 -20.88 3.61
C ALA A 237 -4.82 -20.12 3.51
N THR A 238 -4.18 -19.88 4.66
CA THR A 238 -2.81 -19.37 4.69
C THR A 238 -1.85 -20.51 4.39
N LEU A 239 -0.99 -20.33 3.39
CA LEU A 239 -0.01 -21.33 2.96
C LEU A 239 1.41 -20.78 3.20
N LYS A 240 2.24 -21.56 3.88
CA LYS A 240 3.65 -21.27 4.11
C LYS A 240 4.51 -22.38 3.45
N VAL A 241 5.46 -21.97 2.62
CA VAL A 241 6.43 -22.87 2.00
C VAL A 241 7.83 -22.53 2.50
N THR A 242 8.59 -23.55 2.87
CA THR A 242 9.97 -23.42 3.36
C THR A 242 10.89 -24.42 2.66
N SER A 243 12.21 -24.14 2.69
CA SER A 243 13.23 -25.14 2.36
C SER A 243 13.10 -26.35 3.30
N ALA A 244 13.63 -27.52 2.88
CA ALA A 244 13.55 -28.76 3.65
C ALA A 244 14.12 -28.62 5.07
N ASN A 245 15.18 -27.84 5.26
CA ASN A 245 15.81 -27.57 6.55
C ASN A 245 15.10 -26.43 7.33
N GLY A 246 14.10 -25.78 6.75
CA GLY A 246 13.35 -24.67 7.37
C GLY A 246 14.08 -23.33 7.44
N SER A 247 15.29 -23.22 6.87
CA SER A 247 16.11 -22.00 6.96
C SER A 247 15.59 -20.84 6.11
N GLN A 248 14.88 -21.15 5.04
CA GLN A 248 14.31 -20.15 4.11
C GLN A 248 12.80 -20.32 4.01
N THR A 249 12.08 -19.20 4.02
CA THR A 249 10.64 -19.12 3.72
C THR A 249 10.49 -18.46 2.35
N TYR A 250 9.60 -18.97 1.53
CA TYR A 250 9.31 -18.47 0.18
C TYR A 250 7.97 -17.71 0.21
N SER A 251 7.92 -16.61 -0.51
CA SER A 251 6.70 -15.84 -0.69
C SER A 251 5.90 -16.39 -1.88
N PRO A 252 4.57 -16.38 -1.81
CA PRO A 252 3.73 -16.70 -2.96
C PRO A 252 3.87 -15.65 -4.06
N ILE A 253 3.42 -15.99 -5.25
CA ILE A 253 3.25 -15.06 -6.36
C ILE A 253 2.09 -14.13 -6.03
N GLU A 254 2.27 -12.82 -6.21
CA GLU A 254 1.18 -11.85 -6.17
C GLU A 254 0.49 -11.77 -7.54
N ASP A 255 -0.83 -11.57 -7.54
CA ASP A 255 -1.60 -11.30 -8.74
C ASP A 255 -1.41 -9.84 -9.22
N GLU A 256 -2.10 -9.46 -10.30
CA GLU A 256 -2.04 -8.10 -10.87
C GLU A 256 -2.51 -6.99 -9.91
N TYR A 257 -3.25 -7.36 -8.86
CA TYR A 257 -3.76 -6.44 -7.82
C TYR A 257 -2.88 -6.42 -6.56
N GLY A 258 -1.81 -7.23 -6.52
CA GLY A 258 -0.92 -7.36 -5.37
C GLY A 258 -1.42 -8.31 -4.27
N TYR A 259 -2.40 -9.18 -4.58
CA TYR A 259 -2.85 -10.21 -3.64
C TYR A 259 -2.01 -11.48 -3.79
N GLU A 260 -1.62 -12.06 -2.66
CA GLU A 260 -0.94 -13.35 -2.63
C GLU A 260 -1.82 -14.45 -3.23
N THR A 261 -1.25 -15.21 -4.16
CA THR A 261 -1.91 -16.38 -4.77
C THR A 261 -1.51 -17.67 -4.02
N SER A 262 -1.98 -18.82 -4.53
CA SER A 262 -1.53 -20.14 -4.07
C SER A 262 -0.31 -20.67 -4.85
N GLN A 263 0.36 -19.83 -5.65
CA GLN A 263 1.45 -20.20 -6.53
C GLN A 263 2.80 -19.73 -5.99
N PHE A 264 3.82 -20.56 -6.17
CA PHE A 264 5.21 -20.29 -5.80
C PHE A 264 6.13 -20.59 -6.97
N GLU A 265 7.19 -19.81 -7.14
CA GLU A 265 8.26 -20.11 -8.05
C GLU A 265 9.46 -20.64 -7.25
N LEU A 266 9.81 -21.90 -7.50
CA LEU A 266 10.79 -22.61 -6.70
C LEU A 266 11.85 -23.27 -7.60
N THR A 267 13.11 -23.18 -7.22
CA THR A 267 14.21 -23.90 -7.86
C THR A 267 14.09 -25.41 -7.62
N PRO A 268 14.80 -26.26 -8.38
CA PRO A 268 14.90 -27.67 -8.03
C PRO A 268 15.38 -27.89 -6.61
N GLY A 269 14.71 -28.77 -5.86
CA GLY A 269 15.01 -29.01 -4.44
C GLY A 269 13.87 -29.63 -3.67
N GLU A 270 14.10 -29.85 -2.37
CA GLU A 270 13.10 -30.36 -1.42
C GLU A 270 12.53 -29.26 -0.57
N TYR A 271 11.23 -29.30 -0.37
CA TYR A 271 10.45 -28.25 0.32
C TYR A 271 9.49 -28.83 1.32
N LYS A 272 9.10 -28.01 2.28
CA LYS A 272 8.01 -28.25 3.23
C LYS A 272 6.91 -27.24 3.01
N TYR A 273 5.67 -27.68 3.19
CA TYR A 273 4.54 -26.75 3.28
C TYR A 273 3.80 -26.92 4.60
N TYR A 274 3.18 -25.84 5.04
CA TYR A 274 2.23 -25.79 6.14
C TYR A 274 1.05 -24.93 5.74
N ALA A 275 -0.15 -25.52 5.77
CA ALA A 275 -1.38 -24.81 5.43
C ALA A 275 -2.31 -24.74 6.64
N THR A 276 -2.94 -23.57 6.83
CA THR A 276 -3.88 -23.35 7.92
C THR A 276 -5.13 -22.62 7.42
N TYR A 277 -6.26 -22.89 8.09
CA TYR A 277 -7.54 -22.24 7.81
C TYR A 277 -8.20 -21.83 9.13
N GLN A 278 -8.85 -20.63 9.13
CA GLN A 278 -9.57 -20.07 10.28
C GLN A 278 -8.79 -20.21 11.61
N SER A 279 -7.66 -19.49 11.70
CA SER A 279 -6.83 -19.44 12.91
C SER A 279 -6.40 -20.83 13.44
N GLY A 280 -6.14 -21.78 12.53
CA GLY A 280 -5.67 -23.11 12.91
C GLY A 280 -6.77 -24.13 13.18
N SER A 281 -8.03 -23.82 12.86
CA SER A 281 -9.13 -24.79 12.99
C SER A 281 -8.96 -26.05 12.15
N GLN A 282 -8.29 -25.88 11.00
CA GLN A 282 -7.89 -26.97 10.11
C GLN A 282 -6.45 -26.73 9.66
N THR A 283 -5.66 -27.77 9.62
CA THR A 283 -4.24 -27.68 9.25
C THR A 283 -3.82 -28.85 8.37
N ALA A 284 -2.76 -28.65 7.61
CA ALA A 284 -2.01 -29.72 6.94
C ALA A 284 -0.55 -29.33 6.83
N ALA A 285 0.32 -30.32 6.88
CA ALA A 285 1.74 -30.17 6.63
C ALA A 285 2.22 -31.32 5.76
N GLY A 286 3.25 -31.07 4.95
CA GLY A 286 3.84 -32.09 4.10
C GLY A 286 5.15 -31.63 3.47
N THR A 287 5.71 -32.51 2.68
CA THR A 287 6.93 -32.27 1.89
C THR A 287 6.65 -32.53 0.42
N PHE A 288 7.42 -31.88 -0.44
CA PHE A 288 7.40 -32.12 -1.87
C PHE A 288 8.78 -31.81 -2.47
N THR A 289 9.01 -32.31 -3.68
CA THR A 289 10.26 -32.12 -4.41
C THR A 289 9.95 -31.46 -5.76
N VAL A 290 10.70 -30.42 -6.09
CA VAL A 290 10.79 -29.88 -7.44
C VAL A 290 11.99 -30.52 -8.09
N ALA A 291 11.78 -31.41 -9.10
CA ALA A 291 12.85 -32.05 -9.83
C ALA A 291 13.46 -31.09 -10.86
N GLU A 292 14.72 -31.32 -11.24
CA GLU A 292 15.37 -30.62 -12.36
C GLU A 292 14.53 -30.71 -13.64
N GLY A 293 14.44 -29.61 -14.38
CA GLY A 293 13.67 -29.52 -15.62
C GLY A 293 12.14 -29.44 -15.43
N THR A 294 11.64 -29.51 -14.19
CA THR A 294 10.21 -29.29 -13.91
C THR A 294 9.84 -27.83 -14.18
N LYS A 295 8.82 -27.60 -15.01
CA LYS A 295 8.33 -26.24 -15.32
C LYS A 295 7.09 -25.86 -14.50
N SER A 296 6.27 -26.86 -14.17
CA SER A 296 5.08 -26.67 -13.33
C SER A 296 4.82 -27.90 -12.48
N LEU A 297 4.27 -27.70 -11.28
CA LEU A 297 3.90 -28.75 -10.34
C LEU A 297 2.60 -28.38 -9.64
N ASN A 298 1.62 -29.29 -9.63
CA ASN A 298 0.35 -29.10 -8.93
C ASN A 298 0.33 -29.93 -7.66
N ILE A 299 0.05 -29.32 -6.51
CA ILE A 299 0.00 -29.98 -5.20
C ILE A 299 -1.40 -29.80 -4.63
N THR A 300 -2.06 -30.91 -4.30
CA THR A 300 -3.32 -30.87 -3.57
C THR A 300 -3.06 -31.03 -2.08
N VAL A 301 -3.48 -30.06 -1.28
CA VAL A 301 -3.36 -30.05 0.17
C VAL A 301 -4.75 -30.30 0.77
N ASN A 302 -4.92 -31.42 1.48
CA ASN A 302 -6.17 -31.75 2.18
C ASN A 302 -6.01 -31.39 3.66
N LEU A 303 -6.69 -30.35 4.10
CA LEU A 303 -6.72 -29.93 5.50
C LEU A 303 -7.47 -30.94 6.34
N LYS A 304 -7.04 -31.09 7.59
CA LYS A 304 -7.72 -31.89 8.61
C LYS A 304 -8.09 -30.98 9.76
N TYR A 305 -9.18 -31.30 10.45
CA TYR A 305 -9.52 -30.60 11.69
C TYR A 305 -8.38 -30.76 12.70
N THR A 306 -8.00 -29.66 13.31
CA THR A 306 -7.02 -29.66 14.41
C THR A 306 -7.66 -30.29 15.63
N GLU A 307 -7.04 -31.34 16.16
CA GLU A 307 -7.50 -32.05 17.35
C GLU A 307 -6.79 -31.55 18.61
N TYR A 308 -7.54 -31.42 19.68
CA TYR A 308 -7.04 -31.05 20.99
C TYR A 308 -7.41 -32.15 21.97
N LYS A 309 -6.48 -32.51 22.87
CA LYS A 309 -6.74 -33.41 23.98
C LYS A 309 -7.01 -32.60 25.24
N VAL A 310 -8.20 -32.71 25.81
CA VAL A 310 -8.67 -31.94 26.96
C VAL A 310 -8.91 -32.88 28.11
N LYS A 311 -8.50 -32.52 29.31
CA LYS A 311 -8.77 -33.26 30.54
C LYS A 311 -9.63 -32.41 31.48
N PHE A 312 -10.53 -33.04 32.24
CA PHE A 312 -11.28 -32.38 33.30
C PHE A 312 -10.66 -32.72 34.66
N ASP A 313 -10.36 -31.70 35.43
CA ASP A 313 -10.01 -31.80 36.85
C ASP A 313 -11.24 -31.44 37.66
N VAL A 314 -11.86 -32.45 38.32
CA VAL A 314 -13.19 -32.31 38.87
C VAL A 314 -13.18 -32.55 40.37
N THR A 315 -13.86 -31.68 41.09
CA THR A 315 -14.10 -31.86 42.52
C THR A 315 -15.61 -31.92 42.77
N PRO A 316 -16.18 -33.01 43.36
CA PRO A 316 -15.48 -34.21 43.86
C PRO A 316 -15.00 -35.12 42.71
N GLU A 317 -13.97 -35.93 42.97
CA GLU A 317 -13.31 -36.80 41.99
C GLU A 317 -14.24 -37.83 41.33
N ASN A 318 -15.30 -38.23 42.01
CA ASN A 318 -16.30 -39.18 41.51
C ASN A 318 -17.36 -38.52 40.59
N ALA A 319 -17.23 -37.24 40.30
CA ALA A 319 -18.19 -36.58 39.41
C ALA A 319 -18.08 -37.10 37.97
N LYS A 320 -19.21 -37.41 37.37
CA LYS A 320 -19.33 -37.86 35.99
C LYS A 320 -19.37 -36.63 35.05
N ILE A 321 -18.50 -36.60 34.04
CA ILE A 321 -18.51 -35.62 32.98
C ILE A 321 -19.23 -36.16 31.74
N THR A 322 -20.18 -35.40 31.23
CA THR A 322 -20.80 -35.61 29.91
C THR A 322 -20.37 -34.45 29.01
N LEU A 323 -19.65 -34.74 27.94
CA LEU A 323 -19.13 -33.72 26.96
C LEU A 323 -19.85 -33.90 25.64
N LYS A 324 -20.35 -32.79 25.07
CA LYS A 324 -21.00 -32.74 23.76
C LYS A 324 -20.57 -31.53 22.96
N LYS A 325 -20.44 -31.68 21.64
CA LYS A 325 -20.19 -30.55 20.73
C LYS A 325 -21.49 -29.79 20.47
N ASN A 326 -21.42 -28.45 20.50
CA ASN A 326 -22.54 -27.60 20.05
C ASN A 326 -22.61 -27.62 18.51
N GLY A 327 -23.78 -27.94 17.98
CA GLY A 327 -24.04 -27.79 16.55
C GLY A 327 -24.44 -26.36 16.21
N SER A 328 -24.34 -26.02 14.93
CA SER A 328 -24.70 -24.68 14.39
C SER A 328 -26.16 -24.29 14.57
N SER A 329 -27.06 -25.29 14.78
CA SER A 329 -28.50 -25.11 15.04
C SER A 329 -28.86 -25.08 16.52
N GLY A 330 -27.87 -25.07 17.44
CA GLY A 330 -28.09 -25.17 18.87
C GLY A 330 -28.38 -26.58 19.36
N ALA A 331 -28.49 -27.58 18.48
CA ALA A 331 -28.55 -28.97 18.83
C ALA A 331 -27.19 -29.49 19.31
N TYR A 332 -27.19 -30.41 20.26
CA TYR A 332 -25.95 -31.04 20.73
C TYR A 332 -25.68 -32.30 19.91
N GLY A 333 -24.40 -32.50 19.55
CA GLY A 333 -23.94 -33.74 18.97
C GLY A 333 -23.93 -34.91 19.94
N ASP A 334 -23.41 -36.05 19.50
CA ASP A 334 -23.23 -37.23 20.34
C ASP A 334 -22.27 -36.95 21.50
N GLU A 335 -22.39 -37.76 22.54
CA GLU A 335 -21.50 -37.72 23.71
C GLU A 335 -20.08 -38.13 23.29
N ILE A 336 -19.09 -37.30 23.63
CA ILE A 336 -17.68 -37.59 23.45
C ILE A 336 -17.19 -38.30 24.69
N LEU A 337 -16.61 -39.48 24.51
CA LEU A 337 -16.07 -40.27 25.60
C LEU A 337 -14.58 -40.01 25.80
N PRO A 338 -14.07 -40.06 27.03
CA PRO A 338 -12.64 -39.96 27.29
C PRO A 338 -11.90 -41.25 26.84
N ASP A 339 -10.60 -41.09 26.52
CA ASP A 339 -9.71 -42.23 26.32
C ASP A 339 -9.36 -42.91 27.69
N GLU A 340 -8.58 -43.97 27.65
CA GLU A 340 -8.15 -44.72 28.83
C GLU A 340 -7.36 -43.89 29.87
N ASN A 341 -6.80 -42.76 29.47
CA ASN A 341 -6.05 -41.81 30.30
C ASN A 341 -6.91 -40.63 30.77
N GLY A 342 -8.22 -40.64 30.45
CA GLY A 342 -9.20 -39.62 30.84
C GLY A 342 -9.16 -38.36 29.98
N TYR A 343 -8.53 -38.41 28.79
CA TYR A 343 -8.53 -37.28 27.84
C TYR A 343 -9.68 -37.38 26.84
N TYR A 344 -10.33 -36.26 26.62
CA TYR A 344 -11.34 -36.09 25.58
C TYR A 344 -10.69 -35.52 24.34
N THR A 345 -10.83 -36.15 23.16
CA THR A 345 -10.38 -35.62 21.88
C THR A 345 -11.47 -34.72 21.30
N VAL A 346 -11.19 -33.45 21.16
CA VAL A 346 -12.10 -32.45 20.61
C VAL A 346 -11.44 -31.74 19.41
N VAL A 347 -12.23 -31.28 18.44
CA VAL A 347 -11.78 -30.46 17.33
C VAL A 347 -12.21 -29.02 17.56
N TYR A 348 -11.70 -28.10 16.76
CA TYR A 348 -12.12 -26.69 16.83
C TYR A 348 -13.64 -26.54 16.91
N GLY A 349 -14.12 -25.74 17.86
CA GLY A 349 -15.55 -25.46 18.03
C GLY A 349 -15.95 -25.22 19.47
N GLN A 350 -17.24 -25.04 19.69
CA GLN A 350 -17.83 -24.86 21.01
C GLN A 350 -18.35 -26.19 21.53
N TYR A 351 -18.11 -26.43 22.82
CA TYR A 351 -18.51 -27.63 23.53
C TYR A 351 -19.28 -27.28 24.79
N ARG A 352 -20.24 -28.17 25.17
CA ARG A 352 -20.90 -28.11 26.46
C ARG A 352 -20.49 -29.34 27.25
N TYR A 353 -20.11 -29.10 28.49
CA TYR A 353 -19.98 -30.20 29.47
C TYR A 353 -20.99 -30.08 30.60
N THR A 354 -21.35 -31.20 31.13
CA THR A 354 -22.15 -31.31 32.34
C THR A 354 -21.41 -32.21 33.34
N ALA A 355 -21.20 -31.70 34.55
CA ALA A 355 -20.59 -32.43 35.65
C ALA A 355 -21.64 -32.73 36.72
N GLN A 356 -21.75 -34.00 37.12
CA GLN A 356 -22.74 -34.48 38.06
C GLN A 356 -22.10 -35.41 39.09
N ALA A 357 -22.46 -35.23 40.37
CA ALA A 357 -22.17 -36.16 41.49
C ALA A 357 -23.34 -36.19 42.44
N GLU A 358 -23.52 -37.31 43.11
CA GLU A 358 -24.57 -37.46 44.12
C GLU A 358 -24.29 -36.53 45.32
N GLY A 359 -25.30 -35.81 45.77
CA GLY A 359 -25.19 -34.82 46.84
C GLY A 359 -24.61 -33.46 46.43
N PHE A 360 -24.40 -33.23 45.15
CA PHE A 360 -23.83 -31.98 44.60
C PHE A 360 -24.75 -31.34 43.57
N ILE A 361 -24.61 -30.01 43.40
CA ILE A 361 -25.35 -29.28 42.40
C ILE A 361 -24.70 -29.53 41.04
N THR A 362 -25.50 -29.95 40.06
CA THR A 362 -25.04 -30.15 38.68
C THR A 362 -24.53 -28.85 38.05
N VAL A 363 -23.34 -28.92 37.51
CA VAL A 363 -22.71 -27.79 36.75
C VAL A 363 -22.82 -28.08 35.25
N SER A 364 -23.34 -27.11 34.48
CA SER A 364 -23.38 -27.19 33.03
C SER A 364 -22.79 -25.90 32.47
N LYS A 365 -21.68 -26.00 31.74
CA LYS A 365 -20.96 -24.86 31.15
C LYS A 365 -20.49 -25.16 29.71
N THR A 366 -20.14 -24.11 29.01
CA THR A 366 -19.58 -24.22 27.67
C THR A 366 -18.11 -23.72 27.65
N PHE A 367 -17.34 -24.28 26.75
CA PHE A 367 -16.00 -23.77 26.42
C PHE A 367 -15.76 -23.80 24.91
N ASN A 368 -14.81 -23.01 24.42
CA ASN A 368 -14.38 -23.02 23.04
C ASN A 368 -13.08 -23.82 22.94
N ALA A 369 -13.08 -24.87 22.13
CA ALA A 369 -11.86 -25.59 21.78
C ALA A 369 -11.10 -24.83 20.69
N THR A 370 -10.24 -23.93 21.11
CA THR A 370 -9.26 -23.23 20.28
C THR A 370 -7.90 -23.39 20.94
N ASP A 371 -6.82 -23.29 20.14
CA ASP A 371 -5.46 -23.39 20.71
C ASP A 371 -5.25 -22.35 21.83
N THR A 372 -5.66 -21.10 21.60
CA THR A 372 -5.51 -20.01 22.55
C THR A 372 -6.29 -20.25 23.85
N SER A 373 -7.54 -20.73 23.77
CA SER A 373 -8.38 -20.93 24.97
C SER A 373 -7.95 -22.12 25.81
N LEU A 374 -7.44 -23.17 25.20
CA LEU A 374 -7.04 -24.39 25.87
C LEU A 374 -5.61 -24.34 26.43
N LYS A 375 -4.69 -23.74 25.69
CA LYS A 375 -3.28 -23.65 26.07
C LYS A 375 -3.05 -22.88 27.37
N ASN A 376 -3.82 -21.82 27.63
CA ASN A 376 -3.73 -21.01 28.85
C ASN A 376 -3.97 -21.82 30.13
N ASN A 377 -4.69 -22.95 30.04
CA ASN A 377 -4.99 -23.84 31.14
C ASN A 377 -4.29 -25.21 31.00
N ASN A 378 -3.21 -25.30 30.23
CA ASN A 378 -2.52 -26.57 29.93
C ASN A 378 -3.45 -27.68 29.45
N TYR A 379 -4.52 -27.31 28.72
CA TYR A 379 -5.59 -28.22 28.24
C TYR A 379 -6.34 -28.95 29.36
N VAL A 380 -6.35 -28.38 30.57
CA VAL A 380 -7.10 -28.88 31.72
C VAL A 380 -8.25 -27.91 32.03
N ILE A 381 -9.48 -28.44 32.16
CA ILE A 381 -10.66 -27.68 32.57
C ILE A 381 -10.99 -28.06 34.02
N THR A 382 -10.75 -27.12 34.94
CA THR A 382 -11.07 -27.32 36.35
C THR A 382 -12.56 -27.07 36.61
N VAL A 383 -13.22 -28.01 37.26
CA VAL A 383 -14.64 -27.97 37.57
C VAL A 383 -14.85 -28.31 39.06
N LYS A 384 -15.45 -27.38 39.79
CA LYS A 384 -15.83 -27.58 41.20
C LYS A 384 -17.35 -27.58 41.27
N LEU A 385 -17.92 -28.62 41.90
CA LEU A 385 -19.33 -28.73 42.22
C LEU A 385 -19.55 -28.26 43.66
N ASP A 386 -20.60 -27.49 43.89
CA ASP A 386 -21.03 -27.08 45.21
C ASP A 386 -21.88 -28.16 45.85
N SER A 387 -21.68 -28.41 47.15
CA SER A 387 -22.47 -29.32 47.91
C SER A 387 -23.95 -28.86 47.94
N LEU A 388 -24.85 -29.77 47.67
CA LEU A 388 -26.30 -29.50 47.79
C LEU A 388 -26.66 -29.12 49.20
N TYR A 389 -26.07 -29.81 50.22
CA TYR A 389 -26.31 -29.55 51.62
C TYR A 389 -25.89 -28.15 52.03
N ASP A 390 -24.67 -27.73 51.68
CA ASP A 390 -24.14 -26.39 52.00
C ASP A 390 -24.95 -25.28 51.32
N SER A 391 -25.40 -25.53 50.10
CA SER A 391 -26.26 -24.58 49.34
C SER A 391 -27.62 -24.42 49.99
N LEU A 392 -28.19 -25.49 50.53
CA LEU A 392 -29.47 -25.46 51.25
C LEU A 392 -29.33 -24.80 52.62
N LEU A 393 -28.20 -25.05 53.32
CA LEU A 393 -27.91 -24.45 54.60
C LEU A 393 -27.75 -22.92 54.47
N ASN A 394 -26.98 -22.45 53.49
CA ASN A 394 -26.79 -21.01 53.20
C ASN A 394 -28.13 -20.32 52.87
N LYS A 395 -29.02 -20.98 52.11
CA LYS A 395 -30.35 -20.44 51.85
C LYS A 395 -31.22 -20.37 53.09
N ALA A 396 -31.11 -21.35 53.98
CA ALA A 396 -31.85 -21.34 55.23
C ALA A 396 -31.37 -20.21 56.16
N ASP A 397 -30.07 -19.96 56.20
CA ASP A 397 -29.49 -18.85 56.97
C ASP A 397 -29.94 -17.48 56.41
N ASP A 398 -29.99 -17.30 55.09
CA ASP A 398 -30.52 -16.10 54.43
C ASP A 398 -32.00 -15.85 54.80
N TYR A 399 -32.83 -16.92 54.97
CA TYR A 399 -34.20 -16.77 55.40
C TYR A 399 -34.39 -16.52 56.91
N LEU A 400 -33.41 -16.95 57.74
CA LEU A 400 -33.46 -16.73 59.18
C LEU A 400 -32.98 -15.35 59.60
N PHE A 401 -32.17 -14.70 58.77
CA PHE A 401 -31.56 -13.39 59.09
C PHE A 401 -32.06 -12.25 58.20
N ALA A 402 -33.02 -12.50 57.26
CA ALA A 402 -33.72 -11.46 56.47
C ALA A 402 -34.98 -11.00 57.18
#